data_2694dfa51c969f1a5b23dbb154aaf38f
#
_entry.id   2694dfa51c969f1a5b23dbb154aaf38f
#
_cell.length_a   1.000
_cell.length_b   1.000
_cell.length_c   1.000
_cell.angle_alpha   90.00
_cell.angle_beta   90.00
_cell.angle_gamma   90.00
#
_symmetry.space_group_name_H-M   'P 1'
#
loop_
_entity.id
_entity.type
_entity.pdbx_description
1 polymer ?
#
loop_
_entity_poly.entity_id
_entity_poly.type
_entity_poly.pdbx_seq_one_letter_code
_entity_poly.pdbx_strand_id
1 'polypeptide(L)'
;LYGLIGANTAMIGMILVAAVAMVLGWFYGPLLAAIGVIGAFAAPMVLGGGDFDPTPLFGYYALITAVGLGVDTLRRWAWVSGLTGVLAYVMGALLFDGDQSLFEAFQLYCVAIALMAIVIPARSIMPDHKGMMFVEWAIKLRAGERPIFPVFLAWGAVITSSCVLWMMSSSGETEFWVPAIALAVLSALLVVWSLKARALQDLALIPLFGLVLSIGWQPVWSGVRKAYSAVDD
;
A
#
# COMPACT_ATOMS: atom_id res chain seq x y z
N LEU A 1 17.26 0.63 27.49
CA LEU A 1 16.41 -0.15 28.39
C LEU A 1 16.50 -1.62 28.00
N TYR A 2 16.95 -2.51 28.90
CA TYR A 2 16.90 -3.97 28.77
C TYR A 2 17.71 -4.59 27.60
N GLY A 3 19.03 -4.46 27.58
CA GLY A 3 19.94 -5.17 26.66
C GLY A 3 19.97 -6.71 26.83
N LEU A 4 18.81 -7.31 27.19
CA LEU A 4 18.66 -8.74 27.41
C LEU A 4 18.44 -9.54 26.11
N ILE A 5 17.93 -8.89 25.07
CA ILE A 5 17.56 -9.54 23.80
C ILE A 5 18.09 -8.67 22.66
N GLY A 6 18.84 -9.26 21.73
CA GLY A 6 19.28 -8.58 20.51
C GLY A 6 18.09 -8.19 19.61
N ALA A 7 18.22 -7.11 18.83
CA ALA A 7 17.16 -6.58 17.97
C ALA A 7 16.56 -7.64 17.03
N ASN A 8 17.39 -8.49 16.44
CA ASN A 8 16.95 -9.57 15.57
C ASN A 8 16.09 -10.63 16.29
N THR A 9 16.45 -10.96 17.54
CA THR A 9 15.70 -11.92 18.36
C THR A 9 14.35 -11.34 18.78
N ALA A 10 14.31 -10.04 19.11
CA ALA A 10 13.07 -9.33 19.41
C ALA A 10 12.14 -9.29 18.19
N MET A 11 12.65 -9.03 16.99
CA MET A 11 11.89 -9.01 15.74
C MET A 11 11.30 -10.39 15.40
N ILE A 12 12.09 -11.47 15.56
CA ILE A 12 11.60 -12.84 15.37
C ILE A 12 10.51 -13.16 16.40
N GLY A 13 10.71 -12.77 17.67
CA GLY A 13 9.71 -12.93 18.72
C GLY A 13 8.38 -12.24 18.39
N MET A 14 8.43 -11.01 17.85
CA MET A 14 7.24 -10.28 17.43
C MET A 14 6.50 -10.96 16.27
N ILE A 15 7.25 -11.43 15.27
CA ILE A 15 6.66 -12.17 14.13
C ILE A 15 5.93 -13.43 14.65
N LEU A 16 6.55 -14.15 15.59
CA LEU A 16 5.94 -15.32 16.22
C LEU A 16 4.66 -14.98 16.99
N VAL A 17 4.69 -13.94 17.81
CA VAL A 17 3.50 -13.49 18.56
C VAL A 17 2.39 -13.04 17.60
N ALA A 18 2.72 -12.27 16.56
CA ALA A 18 1.76 -11.86 15.55
C ALA A 18 1.16 -13.07 14.81
N ALA A 19 1.96 -14.05 14.44
CA ALA A 19 1.51 -15.28 13.80
C ALA A 19 0.57 -16.08 14.73
N VAL A 20 0.93 -16.24 15.99
CA VAL A 20 0.08 -16.92 16.99
C VAL A 20 -1.22 -16.16 17.20
N ALA A 21 -1.19 -14.83 17.33
CA ALA A 21 -2.40 -14.02 17.47
C ALA A 21 -3.33 -14.14 16.25
N MET A 22 -2.77 -14.20 15.04
CA MET A 22 -3.55 -14.42 13.83
C MET A 22 -4.17 -15.82 13.77
N VAL A 23 -3.43 -16.86 14.15
CA VAL A 23 -3.94 -18.22 14.25
C VAL A 23 -5.04 -18.32 15.31
N LEU A 24 -4.86 -17.70 16.48
CA LEU A 24 -5.89 -17.63 17.50
C LEU A 24 -7.12 -16.84 17.01
N GLY A 25 -6.92 -15.74 16.28
CA GLY A 25 -8.02 -15.01 15.64
C GLY A 25 -8.86 -15.90 14.74
N TRP A 26 -8.23 -16.84 14.05
CA TRP A 26 -8.93 -17.83 13.24
C TRP A 26 -9.97 -18.66 14.01
N PHE A 27 -9.67 -19.02 15.24
CA PHE A 27 -10.54 -19.84 16.08
C PHE A 27 -11.55 -19.02 16.89
N TYR A 28 -11.13 -17.85 17.39
CA TYR A 28 -11.89 -17.06 18.36
C TYR A 28 -12.67 -15.88 17.77
N GLY A 29 -12.48 -15.60 16.46
CA GLY A 29 -13.32 -14.63 15.75
C GLY A 29 -12.60 -13.37 15.28
N PRO A 30 -13.30 -12.51 14.52
CA PRO A 30 -12.70 -11.40 13.78
C PRO A 30 -12.12 -10.30 14.69
N LEU A 31 -12.63 -10.14 15.89
CA LEU A 31 -12.17 -9.11 16.82
C LEU A 31 -10.75 -9.42 17.32
N LEU A 32 -10.48 -10.68 17.62
CA LEU A 32 -9.13 -11.11 18.03
C LEU A 32 -8.14 -11.02 16.85
N ALA A 33 -8.59 -11.34 15.64
CA ALA A 33 -7.78 -11.15 14.43
C ALA A 33 -7.41 -9.66 14.23
N ALA A 34 -8.36 -8.75 14.45
CA ALA A 34 -8.10 -7.31 14.35
C ALA A 34 -7.10 -6.82 15.42
N ILE A 35 -7.24 -7.28 16.66
CA ILE A 35 -6.27 -6.98 17.74
C ILE A 35 -4.89 -7.50 17.37
N GLY A 36 -4.80 -8.71 16.79
CA GLY A 36 -3.55 -9.29 16.31
C GLY A 36 -2.90 -8.44 15.22
N VAL A 37 -3.68 -7.98 14.24
CA VAL A 37 -3.21 -7.11 13.16
C VAL A 37 -2.73 -5.76 13.71
N ILE A 38 -3.52 -5.10 14.56
CA ILE A 38 -3.13 -3.83 15.19
C ILE A 38 -1.83 -4.00 15.99
N GLY A 39 -1.75 -5.05 16.82
CA GLY A 39 -0.57 -5.36 17.60
C GLY A 39 0.67 -5.61 16.73
N ALA A 40 0.51 -6.35 15.63
CA ALA A 40 1.60 -6.62 14.69
C ALA A 40 2.13 -5.33 14.04
N PHE A 41 1.25 -4.42 13.60
CA PHE A 41 1.68 -3.14 13.04
C PHE A 41 2.29 -2.19 14.07
N ALA A 42 1.78 -2.17 15.30
CA ALA A 42 2.28 -1.31 16.37
C ALA A 42 3.60 -1.81 16.99
N ALA A 43 3.86 -3.11 16.92
CA ALA A 43 4.98 -3.74 17.61
C ALA A 43 6.35 -3.13 17.29
N PRO A 44 6.74 -2.83 16.03
CA PRO A 44 8.01 -2.19 15.75
C PRO A 44 8.17 -0.79 16.39
N MET A 45 7.08 -0.01 16.46
CA MET A 45 7.11 1.32 17.07
C MET A 45 7.31 1.26 18.59
N VAL A 46 6.75 0.25 19.24
CA VAL A 46 6.89 0.06 20.70
C VAL A 46 8.29 -0.42 21.08
N LEU A 47 8.92 -1.21 20.21
CA LEU A 47 10.25 -1.77 20.43
C LEU A 47 11.36 -0.89 19.83
N GLY A 48 11.03 0.03 18.96
CA GLY A 48 11.96 0.89 18.26
C GLY A 48 12.67 1.84 19.22
N GLY A 49 13.98 1.77 19.24
CA GLY A 49 14.87 2.63 19.99
C GLY A 49 16.30 2.20 19.73
N GLY A 50 16.99 2.83 18.81
CA GLY A 50 18.39 2.59 18.50
C GLY A 50 18.69 2.77 17.01
N ASP A 51 19.96 2.71 16.64
CA ASP A 51 20.48 2.78 15.27
C ASP A 51 20.04 1.55 14.43
N PHE A 52 18.74 1.44 14.16
CA PHE A 52 18.18 0.34 13.36
C PHE A 52 17.85 0.85 11.96
N ASP A 53 18.33 0.16 10.93
CA ASP A 53 17.93 0.41 9.54
C ASP A 53 16.42 0.14 9.41
N PRO A 54 15.60 1.14 9.08
CA PRO A 54 14.15 0.98 8.96
C PRO A 54 13.72 0.25 7.69
N THR A 55 14.61 0.08 6.70
CA THR A 55 14.29 -0.55 5.40
C THR A 55 13.65 -1.93 5.53
N PRO A 56 14.13 -2.88 6.38
CA PRO A 56 13.50 -4.19 6.55
C PRO A 56 12.08 -4.13 7.11
N LEU A 57 11.68 -3.04 7.79
CA LEU A 57 10.34 -2.90 8.34
C LEU A 57 9.26 -2.77 7.26
N PHE A 58 9.59 -2.22 6.08
CA PHE A 58 8.65 -2.24 4.95
C PHE A 58 8.32 -3.67 4.51
N GLY A 59 9.32 -4.56 4.47
CA GLY A 59 9.11 -5.99 4.21
C GLY A 59 8.26 -6.66 5.29
N TYR A 60 8.51 -6.33 6.55
CA TYR A 60 7.70 -6.82 7.67
C TYR A 60 6.24 -6.36 7.55
N TYR A 61 5.97 -5.07 7.31
CA TYR A 61 4.61 -4.54 7.15
C TYR A 61 3.92 -5.14 5.91
N ALA A 62 4.65 -5.35 4.82
CA ALA A 62 4.13 -6.04 3.64
C ALA A 62 3.70 -7.48 3.97
N LEU A 63 4.51 -8.21 4.75
CA LEU A 63 4.17 -9.57 5.19
C LEU A 63 2.92 -9.58 6.07
N ILE A 64 2.83 -8.70 7.07
CA ILE A 64 1.63 -8.58 7.93
C ILE A 64 0.39 -8.23 7.10
N THR A 65 0.54 -7.35 6.11
CA THR A 65 -0.54 -7.00 5.18
C THR A 65 -0.99 -8.22 4.38
N ALA A 66 -0.06 -8.98 3.82
CA ALA A 66 -0.38 -10.20 3.06
C ALA A 66 -1.17 -11.20 3.92
N VAL A 67 -0.74 -11.43 5.15
CA VAL A 67 -1.42 -12.35 6.09
C VAL A 67 -2.79 -11.80 6.48
N GLY A 68 -2.92 -10.52 6.82
CA GLY A 68 -4.19 -9.88 7.18
C GLY A 68 -5.22 -9.92 6.05
N LEU A 69 -4.80 -9.67 4.80
CA LEU A 69 -5.63 -9.83 3.62
C LEU A 69 -6.00 -11.31 3.38
N GLY A 70 -5.05 -12.22 3.63
CA GLY A 70 -5.27 -13.67 3.53
C GLY A 70 -6.35 -14.19 4.48
N VAL A 71 -6.44 -13.67 5.69
CA VAL A 71 -7.47 -14.05 6.68
C VAL A 71 -8.88 -13.79 6.14
N ASP A 72 -9.10 -12.65 5.47
CA ASP A 72 -10.41 -12.32 4.88
C ASP A 72 -10.79 -13.31 3.77
N THR A 73 -9.86 -13.68 2.91
CA THR A 73 -10.15 -14.61 1.81
C THR A 73 -10.70 -15.94 2.29
N LEU A 74 -10.34 -16.36 3.50
CA LEU A 74 -10.73 -17.63 4.09
C LEU A 74 -11.98 -17.51 4.96
N ARG A 75 -12.16 -16.40 5.68
CA ARG A 75 -13.24 -16.22 6.65
C ARG A 75 -14.30 -15.17 6.26
N ARG A 76 -14.09 -14.42 5.14
CA ARG A 76 -14.98 -13.35 4.65
C ARG A 76 -15.21 -12.23 5.66
N TRP A 77 -14.16 -11.86 6.42
CA TRP A 77 -14.22 -10.75 7.38
C TRP A 77 -13.72 -9.46 6.72
N ALA A 78 -14.49 -8.96 5.77
CA ALA A 78 -14.16 -7.82 4.91
C ALA A 78 -13.59 -6.60 5.66
N TRP A 79 -14.13 -6.28 6.84
CA TRP A 79 -13.66 -5.14 7.61
C TRP A 79 -12.23 -5.33 8.17
N VAL A 80 -11.78 -6.57 8.42
CA VAL A 80 -10.41 -6.87 8.86
C VAL A 80 -9.42 -6.56 7.75
N SER A 81 -9.75 -6.90 6.49
CA SER A 81 -8.93 -6.52 5.33
C SER A 81 -8.89 -5.01 5.11
N GLY A 82 -10.02 -4.33 5.29
CA GLY A 82 -10.07 -2.88 5.25
C GLY A 82 -9.17 -2.24 6.30
N LEU A 83 -9.26 -2.72 7.55
CA LEU A 83 -8.38 -2.29 8.64
C LEU A 83 -6.91 -2.56 8.32
N THR A 84 -6.58 -3.75 7.82
CA THR A 84 -5.21 -4.13 7.44
C THR A 84 -4.66 -3.19 6.37
N GLY A 85 -5.44 -2.88 5.33
CA GLY A 85 -5.05 -1.97 4.26
C GLY A 85 -4.80 -0.55 4.78
N VAL A 86 -5.68 -0.02 5.63
CA VAL A 86 -5.48 1.31 6.25
C VAL A 86 -4.22 1.33 7.11
N LEU A 87 -4.03 0.34 7.98
CA LEU A 87 -2.84 0.26 8.83
C LEU A 87 -1.56 0.12 8.00
N ALA A 88 -1.57 -0.64 6.91
CA ALA A 88 -0.43 -0.76 6.02
C ALA A 88 0.03 0.60 5.49
N TYR A 89 -0.88 1.40 4.92
CA TYR A 89 -0.51 2.73 4.42
C TYR A 89 -0.13 3.71 5.52
N VAL A 90 -0.86 3.72 6.64
CA VAL A 90 -0.55 4.62 7.77
C VAL A 90 0.82 4.29 8.36
N MET A 91 1.09 3.03 8.66
CA MET A 91 2.37 2.63 9.27
C MET A 91 3.54 2.76 8.30
N GLY A 92 3.32 2.48 6.99
CA GLY A 92 4.31 2.73 5.96
C GLY A 92 4.65 4.21 5.82
N ALA A 93 3.65 5.10 5.85
CA ALA A 93 3.86 6.54 5.81
C ALA A 93 4.55 7.08 7.07
N LEU A 94 4.19 6.59 8.26
CA LEU A 94 4.86 6.94 9.51
C LEU A 94 6.31 6.46 9.55
N LEU A 95 6.61 5.30 8.97
CA LEU A 95 7.98 4.80 8.86
C LEU A 95 8.81 5.63 7.88
N PHE A 96 8.20 6.08 6.81
CA PHE A 96 8.84 6.91 5.80
C PHE A 96 9.21 8.31 6.36
N ASP A 97 8.32 8.97 7.11
CA ASP A 97 8.45 10.29 7.78
C ASP A 97 9.29 11.34 6.99
N GLY A 98 9.28 11.25 5.67
CA GLY A 98 10.03 12.14 4.78
C GLY A 98 11.52 11.85 4.63
N ASP A 99 12.03 10.75 5.18
CA ASP A 99 13.43 10.37 5.02
C ASP A 99 13.73 9.94 3.57
N GLN A 100 14.55 10.73 2.89
CA GLN A 100 14.92 10.51 1.49
C GLN A 100 15.64 9.18 1.26
N SER A 101 16.35 8.67 2.25
CA SER A 101 17.04 7.38 2.14
C SER A 101 16.08 6.20 1.99
N LEU A 102 14.81 6.35 2.41
CA LEU A 102 13.77 5.34 2.37
C LEU A 102 12.84 5.44 1.14
N PHE A 103 13.08 6.39 0.25
CA PHE A 103 12.21 6.66 -0.90
C PHE A 103 11.95 5.42 -1.75
N GLU A 104 13.00 4.74 -2.18
CA GLU A 104 12.87 3.56 -3.05
C GLU A 104 12.13 2.42 -2.37
N ALA A 105 12.47 2.16 -1.10
CA ALA A 105 11.83 1.11 -0.30
C ALA A 105 10.34 1.40 -0.09
N PHE A 106 9.98 2.66 0.20
CA PHE A 106 8.59 3.06 0.38
C PHE A 106 7.78 2.99 -0.92
N GLN A 107 8.36 3.37 -2.07
CA GLN A 107 7.71 3.24 -3.37
C GLN A 107 7.43 1.78 -3.73
N LEU A 108 8.44 0.92 -3.56
CA LEU A 108 8.28 -0.53 -3.77
C LEU A 108 7.21 -1.11 -2.85
N TYR A 109 7.19 -0.66 -1.59
CA TYR A 109 6.18 -1.04 -0.62
C TYR A 109 4.77 -0.63 -1.08
N CYS A 110 4.55 0.61 -1.52
CA CYS A 110 3.25 1.08 -2.01
C CYS A 110 2.75 0.25 -3.20
N VAL A 111 3.63 -0.07 -4.16
CA VAL A 111 3.31 -0.95 -5.29
C VAL A 111 2.95 -2.34 -4.78
N ALA A 112 3.74 -2.92 -3.88
CA ALA A 112 3.48 -4.24 -3.32
C ALA A 112 2.11 -4.31 -2.61
N ILE A 113 1.75 -3.30 -1.80
CA ILE A 113 0.43 -3.24 -1.13
C ILE A 113 -0.71 -3.21 -2.17
N ALA A 114 -0.59 -2.38 -3.23
CA ALA A 114 -1.60 -2.33 -4.28
C ALA A 114 -1.78 -3.69 -4.98
N LEU A 115 -0.68 -4.36 -5.32
CA LEU A 115 -0.71 -5.69 -5.94
C LEU A 115 -1.32 -6.74 -5.02
N MET A 116 -0.94 -6.75 -3.74
CA MET A 116 -1.48 -7.68 -2.74
C MET A 116 -2.98 -7.47 -2.53
N ALA A 117 -3.45 -6.22 -2.50
CA ALA A 117 -4.87 -5.91 -2.35
C ALA A 117 -5.73 -6.39 -3.54
N ILE A 118 -5.13 -6.59 -4.71
CA ILE A 118 -5.81 -7.13 -5.90
C ILE A 118 -5.73 -8.66 -5.93
N VAL A 119 -4.53 -9.21 -5.77
CA VAL A 119 -4.24 -10.65 -6.00
C VAL A 119 -4.75 -11.52 -4.87
N ILE A 120 -4.54 -11.13 -3.61
CA ILE A 120 -4.88 -11.95 -2.47
C ILE A 120 -6.40 -12.19 -2.35
N PRO A 121 -7.27 -11.14 -2.40
CA PRO A 121 -8.71 -11.36 -2.35
C PRO A 121 -9.25 -12.13 -3.57
N ALA A 122 -8.60 -12.03 -4.73
CA ALA A 122 -8.96 -12.79 -5.92
C ALA A 122 -8.58 -14.27 -5.86
N ARG A 123 -7.69 -14.66 -4.94
CA ARG A 123 -7.10 -16.01 -4.84
C ARG A 123 -6.48 -16.52 -6.15
N SER A 124 -6.06 -15.63 -7.00
CA SER A 124 -5.51 -15.93 -8.32
C SER A 124 -4.52 -14.85 -8.71
N ILE A 125 -3.41 -15.26 -9.33
CA ILE A 125 -2.44 -14.35 -9.95
C ILE A 125 -3.08 -13.56 -11.11
N MET A 126 -4.11 -14.15 -11.75
CA MET A 126 -4.95 -13.49 -12.75
C MET A 126 -6.32 -13.23 -12.12
N PRO A 127 -6.51 -12.06 -11.47
CA PRO A 127 -7.74 -11.75 -10.76
C PRO A 127 -8.94 -11.72 -11.72
N ASP A 128 -10.02 -12.42 -11.37
CA ASP A 128 -11.31 -12.39 -12.06
C ASP A 128 -12.31 -11.61 -11.19
N HIS A 129 -12.07 -10.31 -11.03
CA HIS A 129 -12.98 -9.45 -10.29
C HIS A 129 -14.23 -9.16 -11.13
N LYS A 130 -15.32 -9.84 -10.77
CA LYS A 130 -16.65 -9.61 -11.34
C LYS A 130 -17.30 -8.44 -10.59
N GLY A 131 -17.69 -7.41 -11.32
CA GLY A 131 -18.36 -6.27 -10.72
C GLY A 131 -18.42 -5.08 -11.67
N MET A 132 -18.94 -3.98 -11.13
CA MET A 132 -19.05 -2.71 -11.83
C MET A 132 -17.68 -2.02 -11.89
N MET A 133 -17.46 -1.26 -12.94
CA MET A 133 -16.26 -0.40 -13.06
C MET A 133 -16.32 0.76 -12.07
N PHE A 134 -15.15 1.33 -11.72
CA PHE A 134 -15.07 2.46 -10.81
C PHE A 134 -15.86 3.68 -11.30
N VAL A 135 -15.70 4.03 -12.58
CA VAL A 135 -16.40 5.16 -13.20
C VAL A 135 -17.91 4.92 -13.23
N GLU A 136 -18.34 3.69 -13.55
CA GLU A 136 -19.76 3.31 -13.55
C GLU A 136 -20.37 3.45 -12.15
N TRP A 137 -19.65 3.02 -11.11
CA TRP A 137 -20.06 3.18 -9.72
C TRP A 137 -20.12 4.66 -9.33
N ALA A 138 -19.11 5.46 -9.68
CA ALA A 138 -19.05 6.88 -9.36
C ALA A 138 -20.21 7.66 -9.97
N ILE A 139 -20.63 7.30 -11.20
CA ILE A 139 -21.78 7.91 -11.88
C ILE A 139 -23.10 7.43 -11.24
N LYS A 140 -23.19 6.14 -10.91
CA LYS A 140 -24.39 5.50 -10.34
C LYS A 140 -24.50 5.56 -8.81
N LEU A 141 -23.68 6.36 -8.13
CA LEU A 141 -23.67 6.52 -6.67
C LEU A 141 -25.08 6.74 -6.07
N ARG A 142 -26.01 7.32 -6.85
CA ARG A 142 -27.42 7.52 -6.47
C ARG A 142 -28.29 6.28 -6.61
N ALA A 143 -27.86 5.25 -7.34
CA ALA A 143 -28.66 4.03 -7.60
C ALA A 143 -28.59 3.00 -6.47
N GLY A 144 -27.78 3.22 -5.43
CA GLY A 144 -27.70 2.36 -4.24
C GLY A 144 -26.95 1.03 -4.44
N GLU A 145 -26.43 0.77 -5.63
CA GLU A 145 -25.62 -0.42 -5.90
C GLU A 145 -24.24 -0.27 -5.27
N ARG A 146 -23.84 -1.27 -4.47
CA ARG A 146 -22.52 -1.28 -3.81
C ARG A 146 -21.57 -2.23 -4.52
N PRO A 147 -20.31 -1.84 -4.76
CA PRO A 147 -19.30 -2.73 -5.29
C PRO A 147 -19.04 -3.89 -4.32
N ILE A 148 -18.61 -5.02 -4.86
CA ILE A 148 -18.17 -6.15 -4.03
C ILE A 148 -16.92 -5.71 -3.25
N PHE A 149 -16.84 -6.03 -1.97
CA PHE A 149 -15.78 -5.54 -1.07
C PHE A 149 -14.34 -5.73 -1.62
N PRO A 150 -13.94 -6.89 -2.23
CA PRO A 150 -12.62 -7.03 -2.82
C PRO A 150 -12.29 -6.00 -3.91
N VAL A 151 -13.30 -5.62 -4.71
CA VAL A 151 -13.16 -4.59 -5.75
C VAL A 151 -12.95 -3.22 -5.11
N PHE A 152 -13.72 -2.90 -4.07
CA PHE A 152 -13.58 -1.66 -3.34
C PHE A 152 -12.18 -1.53 -2.68
N LEU A 153 -11.68 -2.63 -2.11
CA LEU A 153 -10.34 -2.68 -1.53
C LEU A 153 -9.25 -2.46 -2.59
N ALA A 154 -9.39 -3.11 -3.75
CA ALA A 154 -8.47 -2.92 -4.88
C ALA A 154 -8.47 -1.47 -5.37
N TRP A 155 -9.64 -0.84 -5.51
CA TRP A 155 -9.74 0.57 -5.89
C TRP A 155 -9.04 1.48 -4.88
N GLY A 156 -9.32 1.31 -3.59
CA GLY A 156 -8.69 2.07 -2.52
C GLY A 156 -7.17 1.96 -2.55
N ALA A 157 -6.65 0.76 -2.69
CA ALA A 157 -5.21 0.50 -2.73
C ALA A 157 -4.53 1.12 -3.96
N VAL A 158 -5.12 0.94 -5.16
CA VAL A 158 -4.56 1.51 -6.40
C VAL A 158 -4.59 3.04 -6.37
N ILE A 159 -5.71 3.64 -5.95
CA ILE A 159 -5.83 5.09 -5.84
C ILE A 159 -4.79 5.65 -4.85
N THR A 160 -4.69 5.07 -3.66
CA THR A 160 -3.77 5.54 -2.62
C THR A 160 -2.32 5.39 -3.09
N SER A 161 -1.91 4.24 -3.62
CA SER A 161 -0.56 4.05 -4.15
C SER A 161 -0.25 4.99 -5.30
N SER A 162 -1.19 5.19 -6.23
CA SER A 162 -0.97 6.11 -7.36
C SER A 162 -0.83 7.56 -6.90
N CYS A 163 -1.63 7.99 -5.93
CA CYS A 163 -1.52 9.34 -5.34
C CYS A 163 -0.18 9.53 -4.63
N VAL A 164 0.25 8.57 -3.83
CA VAL A 164 1.54 8.63 -3.11
C VAL A 164 2.69 8.69 -4.10
N LEU A 165 2.73 7.79 -5.09
CA LEU A 165 3.78 7.76 -6.12
C LEU A 165 3.81 9.05 -6.95
N TRP A 166 2.63 9.60 -7.28
CA TRP A 166 2.55 10.89 -7.98
C TRP A 166 3.07 12.04 -7.10
N MET A 167 2.70 12.10 -5.83
CA MET A 167 3.21 13.12 -4.89
C MET A 167 4.73 13.04 -4.77
N MET A 168 5.29 11.84 -4.65
CA MET A 168 6.73 11.61 -4.60
C MET A 168 7.44 12.05 -5.90
N SER A 169 6.83 11.76 -7.05
CA SER A 169 7.33 12.22 -8.36
C SER A 169 7.32 13.73 -8.52
N SER A 170 6.38 14.43 -7.87
CA SER A 170 6.21 15.87 -7.96
C SER A 170 7.04 16.65 -6.95
N SER A 171 7.53 16.04 -5.88
CA SER A 171 8.31 16.71 -4.82
C SER A 171 9.68 17.23 -5.31
N GLY A 172 10.20 16.65 -6.40
CA GLY A 172 11.45 17.08 -7.00
C GLY A 172 12.71 16.73 -6.19
N GLU A 173 12.55 16.01 -5.11
CA GLU A 173 13.63 15.62 -4.20
C GLU A 173 14.29 14.29 -4.59
N THR A 174 13.64 13.53 -5.48
CA THR A 174 14.14 12.23 -5.96
C THR A 174 14.37 12.23 -7.46
N GLU A 175 15.08 11.20 -7.92
CA GLU A 175 15.12 10.88 -9.34
C GLU A 175 13.72 10.59 -9.85
N PHE A 176 13.19 11.46 -10.69
CA PHE A 176 11.87 11.37 -11.31
C PHE A 176 11.54 9.98 -11.88
N TRP A 177 12.57 9.29 -12.39
CA TRP A 177 12.39 8.02 -13.09
C TRP A 177 11.88 6.89 -12.21
N VAL A 178 12.24 6.86 -10.94
CA VAL A 178 11.88 5.76 -10.04
C VAL A 178 10.36 5.72 -9.79
N PRO A 179 9.69 6.79 -9.32
CA PRO A 179 8.24 6.79 -9.17
C PRO A 179 7.50 6.71 -10.52
N ALA A 180 8.07 7.27 -11.60
CA ALA A 180 7.50 7.15 -12.93
C ALA A 180 7.48 5.70 -13.43
N ILE A 181 8.57 4.95 -13.22
CA ILE A 181 8.64 3.53 -13.54
C ILE A 181 7.65 2.74 -12.67
N ALA A 182 7.53 3.04 -11.38
CA ALA A 182 6.58 2.40 -10.49
C ALA A 182 5.12 2.60 -10.96
N LEU A 183 4.75 3.82 -11.36
CA LEU A 183 3.45 4.14 -11.94
C LEU A 183 3.23 3.41 -13.29
N ALA A 184 4.25 3.36 -14.14
CA ALA A 184 4.18 2.66 -15.42
C ALA A 184 4.00 1.15 -15.23
N VAL A 185 4.73 0.53 -14.31
CA VAL A 185 4.61 -0.90 -13.96
C VAL A 185 3.22 -1.20 -13.39
N LEU A 186 2.73 -0.38 -12.47
CA LEU A 186 1.39 -0.55 -11.91
C LEU A 186 0.30 -0.42 -12.99
N SER A 187 0.43 0.56 -13.90
CA SER A 187 -0.48 0.70 -15.06
C SER A 187 -0.44 -0.52 -15.97
N ALA A 188 0.76 -0.99 -16.34
CA ALA A 188 0.93 -2.14 -17.23
C ALA A 188 0.30 -3.41 -16.63
N LEU A 189 0.52 -3.67 -15.34
CA LEU A 189 -0.08 -4.82 -14.65
C LEU A 189 -1.61 -4.71 -14.60
N LEU A 190 -2.16 -3.53 -14.32
CA LEU A 190 -3.59 -3.30 -14.34
C LEU A 190 -4.19 -3.48 -15.73
N VAL A 191 -3.51 -3.04 -16.79
CA VAL A 191 -3.93 -3.29 -18.17
C VAL A 191 -3.98 -4.79 -18.47
N VAL A 192 -2.95 -5.55 -18.11
CA VAL A 192 -2.94 -7.01 -18.29
C VAL A 192 -4.08 -7.68 -17.53
N TRP A 193 -4.35 -7.27 -16.30
CA TRP A 193 -5.45 -7.82 -15.50
C TRP A 193 -6.82 -7.38 -15.98
N SER A 194 -6.95 -6.18 -16.56
CA SER A 194 -8.19 -5.68 -17.14
C SER A 194 -8.71 -6.54 -18.30
N LEU A 195 -7.82 -7.30 -18.94
CA LEU A 195 -8.23 -8.24 -20.02
C LEU A 195 -9.16 -9.34 -19.49
N LYS A 196 -9.07 -9.69 -18.21
CA LYS A 196 -9.95 -10.69 -17.58
C LYS A 196 -10.91 -10.09 -16.56
N ALA A 197 -10.51 -9.05 -15.85
CA ALA A 197 -11.27 -8.43 -14.77
C ALA A 197 -11.92 -7.12 -15.23
N ARG A 198 -13.19 -7.16 -15.61
CA ARG A 198 -13.94 -5.97 -16.06
C ARG A 198 -13.93 -4.84 -15.01
N ALA A 199 -13.97 -5.18 -13.72
CA ALA A 199 -13.98 -4.21 -12.65
C ALA A 199 -12.66 -3.43 -12.48
N LEU A 200 -11.57 -3.86 -13.16
CA LEU A 200 -10.24 -3.22 -13.10
C LEU A 200 -9.92 -2.43 -14.37
N GLN A 201 -10.83 -2.40 -15.37
CA GLN A 201 -10.53 -1.79 -16.68
C GLN A 201 -10.22 -0.30 -16.59
N ASP A 202 -11.00 0.44 -15.83
CA ASP A 202 -10.84 1.88 -15.64
C ASP A 202 -9.79 2.24 -14.58
N LEU A 203 -9.44 1.29 -13.69
CA LEU A 203 -8.39 1.50 -12.70
C LEU A 203 -7.00 1.70 -13.30
N ALA A 204 -6.72 1.09 -14.44
CA ALA A 204 -5.45 1.26 -15.14
C ALA A 204 -5.21 2.73 -15.56
N LEU A 205 -6.28 3.51 -15.72
CA LEU A 205 -6.19 4.94 -16.06
C LEU A 205 -5.66 5.78 -14.91
N ILE A 206 -5.84 5.35 -13.65
CA ILE A 206 -5.46 6.15 -12.47
C ILE A 206 -3.94 6.32 -12.38
N PRO A 207 -3.11 5.24 -12.33
CA PRO A 207 -1.67 5.41 -12.31
C PRO A 207 -1.12 5.96 -13.64
N LEU A 208 -1.78 5.68 -14.78
CA LEU A 208 -1.43 6.29 -16.06
C LEU A 208 -1.63 7.80 -16.04
N PHE A 209 -2.75 8.28 -15.48
CA PHE A 209 -3.00 9.70 -15.30
C PHE A 209 -1.97 10.33 -14.35
N GLY A 210 -1.62 9.66 -13.26
CA GLY A 210 -0.54 10.06 -12.36
C GLY A 210 0.81 10.20 -13.09
N LEU A 211 1.12 9.26 -13.98
CA LEU A 211 2.34 9.31 -14.81
C LEU A 211 2.33 10.50 -15.76
N VAL A 212 1.22 10.74 -16.47
CA VAL A 212 1.07 11.90 -17.38
C VAL A 212 1.20 13.22 -16.63
N LEU A 213 0.57 13.33 -15.47
CA LEU A 213 0.70 14.51 -14.61
C LEU A 213 2.15 14.70 -14.13
N SER A 214 2.84 13.63 -13.76
CA SER A 214 4.25 13.70 -13.35
C SER A 214 5.14 14.26 -14.46
N ILE A 215 4.97 13.80 -15.69
CA ILE A 215 5.72 14.29 -16.86
C ILE A 215 5.38 15.74 -17.15
N GLY A 216 4.11 16.14 -17.11
CA GLY A 216 3.66 17.50 -17.36
C GLY A 216 4.10 18.50 -16.28
N TRP A 217 4.32 18.04 -15.05
CA TRP A 217 4.68 18.88 -13.91
C TRP A 217 6.18 19.21 -13.84
N GLN A 218 7.04 18.36 -14.38
CA GLN A 218 8.50 18.53 -14.37
C GLN A 218 9.00 19.87 -14.92
N PRO A 219 8.50 20.40 -16.06
CA PRO A 219 8.90 21.70 -16.56
C PRO A 219 8.55 22.84 -15.62
N VAL A 220 7.40 22.74 -14.94
CA VAL A 220 6.93 23.76 -13.99
C VAL A 220 7.85 23.83 -12.76
N TRP A 221 8.20 22.67 -12.17
CA TRP A 221 9.11 22.62 -11.02
C TRP A 221 10.53 23.08 -11.36
N SER A 222 11.07 22.71 -12.52
CA SER A 222 12.39 23.15 -12.93
C SER A 222 12.45 24.67 -13.16
N GLY A 223 11.37 25.26 -13.66
CA GLY A 223 11.21 26.71 -13.80
C GLY A 223 11.14 27.43 -12.45
N VAL A 224 10.34 26.92 -11.52
CA VAL A 224 10.21 27.48 -10.17
C VAL A 224 11.53 27.40 -9.41
N ARG A 225 12.23 26.26 -9.47
CA ARG A 225 13.52 26.09 -8.79
C ARG A 225 14.58 27.05 -9.32
N LYS A 226 14.66 27.26 -10.65
CA LYS A 226 15.56 28.26 -11.27
C LYS A 226 15.22 29.66 -10.85
N ALA A 227 13.93 29.99 -10.68
CA ALA A 227 13.53 31.30 -10.21
C ALA A 227 13.91 31.57 -8.75
N TYR A 228 13.79 30.53 -7.89
CA TYR A 228 14.21 30.65 -6.48
C TYR A 228 15.74 30.79 -6.35
N SER A 229 16.53 29.98 -7.05
CA SER A 229 18.00 30.08 -7.00
C SER A 229 18.52 31.42 -7.50
N ALA A 230 17.81 32.08 -8.45
CA ALA A 230 18.17 33.39 -8.96
C ALA A 230 17.82 34.56 -8.00
N VAL A 231 17.09 34.30 -6.93
CA VAL A 231 16.75 35.31 -5.90
C VAL A 231 17.75 35.27 -4.72
N ASP A 232 18.41 34.11 -4.53
CA ASP A 232 19.38 33.91 -3.45
C ASP A 232 20.84 34.29 -3.87
N ASP A 233 21.10 34.57 -5.17
CA ASP A 233 22.33 35.13 -5.74
C ASP A 233 22.19 36.67 -5.91
#